data_747b9a795f60fb67653588d423fadad9
#
_entry.id   747b9a795f60fb67653588d423fadad9
#
_cell.length_a   1.000
_cell.length_b   1.000
_cell.length_c   1.000
_cell.angle_alpha   90.00
_cell.angle_beta   90.00
_cell.angle_gamma   90.00
#
_symmetry.space_group_name_H-M   'P 1'
#
loop_
_entity.id
_entity.type
_entity.pdbx_description
1 polymer ?
#
loop_
_entity_poly.entity_id
_entity_poly.type
_entity_poly.pdbx_seq_one_letter_code
_entity_poly.pdbx_strand_id
1 'polypeptide(L)'
;MKNNIQTNRHRHYAALSAIVLCLSALLIYTSCTISYKFNGASIDYSKTKTIQIGNFPIRSTYVWAPMQSIFQNKLTDIYASQTRLKQVKRGGDLILEGEIVGFDQFNKGISNSGYSNQVQLKMTVNVRYTNNKNHAEDFEQKFTAT
;
A
#
# COMPACT_ATOMS: atom_id res chain seq x y z
N MET A 1 -42.02 -27.64 -46.35
CA MET A 1 -40.84 -28.16 -45.62
C MET A 1 -39.75 -27.15 -45.44
N LYS A 2 -39.84 -25.88 -45.87
CA LYS A 2 -38.78 -24.85 -45.81
C LYS A 2 -38.82 -23.96 -44.57
N ASN A 3 -39.91 -23.90 -43.82
CA ASN A 3 -40.08 -22.94 -42.69
C ASN A 3 -39.49 -23.41 -41.34
N ASN A 4 -39.25 -24.73 -41.17
CA ASN A 4 -38.73 -25.26 -39.90
C ASN A 4 -37.19 -25.09 -39.74
N ILE A 5 -36.46 -24.87 -40.83
CA ILE A 5 -35.00 -24.71 -40.78
C ILE A 5 -34.59 -23.29 -40.35
N GLN A 6 -35.38 -22.30 -40.75
CA GLN A 6 -35.15 -20.89 -40.40
C GLN A 6 -35.38 -20.63 -38.89
N THR A 7 -36.47 -21.21 -38.35
CA THR A 7 -36.83 -21.01 -36.92
C THR A 7 -35.81 -21.63 -35.97
N ASN A 8 -35.19 -22.75 -36.34
CA ASN A 8 -34.12 -23.37 -35.49
C ASN A 8 -32.85 -22.55 -35.50
N ARG A 9 -32.45 -21.93 -36.61
CA ARG A 9 -31.26 -21.08 -36.68
C ARG A 9 -31.39 -19.86 -35.77
N HIS A 10 -32.53 -19.18 -35.76
CA HIS A 10 -32.77 -18.02 -34.87
C HIS A 10 -32.76 -18.43 -33.38
N ARG A 11 -33.26 -19.60 -33.05
CA ARG A 11 -33.21 -20.13 -31.66
C ARG A 11 -31.76 -20.41 -31.20
N HIS A 12 -30.91 -20.95 -32.07
CA HIS A 12 -29.50 -21.18 -31.75
C HIS A 12 -28.74 -19.87 -31.61
N TYR A 13 -28.97 -18.85 -32.42
CA TYR A 13 -28.36 -17.55 -32.28
C TYR A 13 -28.86 -16.82 -31.03
N ALA A 14 -30.11 -16.92 -30.68
CA ALA A 14 -30.66 -16.37 -29.43
C ALA A 14 -30.05 -17.06 -28.18
N ALA A 15 -29.90 -18.38 -28.23
CA ALA A 15 -29.26 -19.13 -27.15
C ALA A 15 -27.75 -18.78 -26.99
N LEU A 16 -27.04 -18.67 -28.11
CA LEU A 16 -25.62 -18.25 -28.12
C LEU A 16 -25.46 -16.84 -27.59
N SER A 17 -26.32 -15.88 -27.99
CA SER A 17 -26.25 -14.51 -27.48
C SER A 17 -26.55 -14.43 -25.98
N ALA A 18 -27.50 -15.23 -25.48
CA ALA A 18 -27.79 -15.30 -24.05
C ALA A 18 -26.62 -15.87 -23.24
N ILE A 19 -25.92 -16.90 -23.75
CA ILE A 19 -24.74 -17.48 -23.11
C ILE A 19 -23.61 -16.48 -23.07
N VAL A 20 -23.35 -15.75 -24.16
CA VAL A 20 -22.30 -14.71 -24.19
C VAL A 20 -22.62 -13.58 -23.21
N LEU A 21 -23.89 -13.17 -23.12
CA LEU A 21 -24.35 -12.15 -22.18
C LEU A 21 -24.18 -12.59 -20.71
N CYS A 22 -24.54 -13.85 -20.42
CA CYS A 22 -24.30 -14.41 -19.08
C CYS A 22 -22.82 -14.53 -18.74
N LEU A 23 -21.98 -14.92 -19.70
CA LEU A 23 -20.54 -15.04 -19.49
C LEU A 23 -19.90 -13.67 -19.25
N SER A 24 -20.33 -12.63 -19.98
CA SER A 24 -19.87 -11.26 -19.77
C SER A 24 -20.32 -10.68 -18.42
N ALA A 25 -21.54 -11.02 -17.97
CA ALA A 25 -22.03 -10.61 -16.65
C ALA A 25 -21.23 -11.27 -15.52
N LEU A 26 -20.83 -12.54 -15.65
CA LEU A 26 -19.99 -13.21 -14.64
C LEU A 26 -18.60 -12.56 -14.48
N LEU A 27 -18.02 -12.02 -15.55
CA LEU A 27 -16.72 -11.35 -15.51
C LEU A 27 -16.72 -10.01 -14.75
N ILE A 28 -17.89 -9.38 -14.62
CA ILE A 28 -18.03 -8.09 -13.93
C ILE A 28 -18.01 -8.28 -12.39
N TYR A 29 -18.39 -9.47 -11.88
CA TYR A 29 -18.43 -9.74 -10.44
C TYR A 29 -17.09 -10.11 -9.83
N THR A 30 -16.03 -10.32 -10.62
CA THR A 30 -14.67 -10.59 -10.12
C THR A 30 -13.86 -9.32 -9.87
N SER A 31 -14.50 -8.24 -9.43
CA SER A 31 -13.80 -7.07 -8.91
C SER A 31 -13.16 -7.45 -7.58
N CYS A 32 -11.97 -8.05 -7.62
CA CYS A 32 -11.12 -8.24 -6.45
C CYS A 32 -10.73 -6.87 -5.93
N THR A 33 -11.35 -6.43 -4.85
CA THR A 33 -10.85 -5.34 -4.04
C THR A 33 -9.54 -5.82 -3.40
N ILE A 34 -8.40 -5.32 -3.89
CA ILE A 34 -7.11 -5.53 -3.25
C ILE A 34 -7.13 -4.73 -1.94
N SER A 35 -7.42 -5.41 -0.85
CA SER A 35 -7.27 -4.85 0.48
C SER A 35 -5.80 -5.00 0.88
N TYR A 36 -5.04 -3.91 0.87
CA TYR A 36 -3.72 -3.87 1.48
C TYR A 36 -3.90 -3.96 3.01
N LYS A 37 -3.74 -5.16 3.53
CA LYS A 37 -3.63 -5.36 4.97
C LYS A 37 -2.21 -5.01 5.37
N PHE A 38 -2.03 -3.88 6.02
CA PHE A 38 -0.81 -3.57 6.75
C PHE A 38 -0.70 -4.60 7.88
N ASN A 39 0.24 -5.53 7.77
CA ASN A 39 0.50 -6.62 8.73
C ASN A 39 -0.75 -7.42 9.16
N GLY A 40 -1.77 -7.52 8.30
CA GLY A 40 -2.98 -8.31 8.56
C GLY A 40 -4.06 -7.62 9.40
N ALA A 41 -3.79 -6.47 10.02
CA ALA A 41 -4.76 -5.74 10.81
C ALA A 41 -5.42 -4.63 9.98
N SER A 42 -6.75 -4.63 9.94
CA SER A 42 -7.54 -3.50 9.48
C SER A 42 -7.78 -2.58 10.67
N ILE A 43 -7.56 -1.27 10.50
CA ILE A 43 -7.85 -0.30 11.56
C ILE A 43 -9.34 -0.34 11.90
N ASP A 44 -9.67 -0.67 13.15
CA ASP A 44 -11.03 -0.58 13.64
C ASP A 44 -11.36 0.86 14.02
N TYR A 45 -11.92 1.61 13.07
CA TYR A 45 -12.30 3.01 13.27
C TYR A 45 -13.41 3.24 14.27
N SER A 46 -14.09 2.18 14.76
CA SER A 46 -15.07 2.30 15.84
C SER A 46 -14.39 2.56 17.19
N LYS A 47 -13.22 1.95 17.40
CA LYS A 47 -12.43 2.01 18.63
C LYS A 47 -11.25 2.97 18.55
N THR A 48 -10.68 3.15 17.36
CA THR A 48 -9.43 3.89 17.11
C THR A 48 -9.71 5.10 16.24
N LYS A 49 -9.55 6.29 16.79
CA LYS A 49 -9.88 7.56 16.11
C LYS A 49 -8.68 8.49 15.94
N THR A 50 -7.64 8.29 16.73
CA THR A 50 -6.49 9.18 16.77
C THR A 50 -5.19 8.44 16.54
N ILE A 51 -4.23 9.13 15.88
CA ILE A 51 -2.86 8.63 15.69
C ILE A 51 -1.85 9.69 16.15
N GLN A 52 -0.88 9.24 16.90
CA GLN A 52 0.33 10.00 17.21
C GLN A 52 1.47 9.48 16.34
N ILE A 53 2.01 10.34 15.49
CA ILE A 53 3.21 10.05 14.72
C ILE A 53 4.39 10.64 15.49
N GLY A 54 5.24 9.76 16.01
CA GLY A 54 6.43 10.09 16.74
C GLY A 54 7.56 10.54 15.82
N ASN A 55 8.73 10.75 16.41
CA ASN A 55 9.92 11.15 15.67
C ASN A 55 10.62 9.92 15.07
N PHE A 56 11.23 10.10 13.89
CA PHE A 56 12.03 9.09 13.20
C PHE A 56 13.47 9.58 13.05
N PRO A 57 14.30 9.51 14.12
CA PRO A 57 15.68 9.93 14.06
C PRO A 57 16.49 9.07 13.09
N ILE A 58 17.51 9.69 12.46
CA ILE A 58 18.45 8.99 11.61
C ILE A 58 19.50 8.32 12.49
N ARG A 59 19.61 6.98 12.39
CA ARG A 59 20.60 6.13 13.06
C ARG A 59 21.52 5.41 12.08
N SER A 60 21.38 5.70 10.78
CA SER A 60 22.26 5.16 9.75
C SER A 60 23.63 5.81 9.77
N THR A 61 24.64 5.08 9.26
CA THR A 61 26.03 5.59 9.13
C THR A 61 26.10 6.82 8.23
N TYR A 62 25.33 6.82 7.14
CA TYR A 62 25.20 7.98 6.27
C TYR A 62 24.03 8.85 6.73
N VAL A 63 24.30 10.12 6.98
CA VAL A 63 23.30 11.09 7.45
C VAL A 63 23.10 12.18 6.41
N TRP A 64 21.92 12.22 5.82
CA TRP A 64 21.46 13.36 5.04
C TRP A 64 20.38 14.09 5.83
N ALA A 65 20.76 15.23 6.42
CA ALA A 65 19.93 15.94 7.40
C ALA A 65 18.48 16.23 6.95
N PRO A 66 18.20 16.61 5.69
CA PRO A 66 16.82 16.86 5.25
C PRO A 66 15.92 15.62 5.21
N MET A 67 16.48 14.41 5.19
CA MET A 67 15.72 13.15 5.05
C MET A 67 14.71 12.97 6.17
N GLN A 68 15.09 13.27 7.42
CA GLN A 68 14.21 13.09 8.57
C GLN A 68 12.92 13.90 8.41
N SER A 69 13.03 15.18 8.06
CA SER A 69 11.88 16.06 7.90
C SER A 69 11.05 15.69 6.67
N ILE A 70 11.69 15.32 5.56
CA ILE A 70 10.99 14.87 4.35
C ILE A 70 10.21 13.59 4.64
N PHE A 71 10.83 12.61 5.30
CA PHE A 71 10.17 11.37 5.69
C PHE A 71 9.00 11.63 6.64
N GLN A 72 9.21 12.43 7.69
CA GLN A 72 8.20 12.78 8.67
C GLN A 72 6.98 13.47 8.02
N ASN A 73 7.22 14.46 7.17
CA ASN A 73 6.15 15.19 6.48
C ASN A 73 5.38 14.24 5.55
N LYS A 74 6.10 13.42 4.76
CA LYS A 74 5.47 12.49 3.84
C LYS A 74 4.63 11.43 4.56
N LEU A 75 5.14 10.90 5.68
CA LEU A 75 4.41 9.95 6.51
C LEU A 75 3.14 10.58 7.08
N THR A 76 3.24 11.80 7.58
CA THR A 76 2.13 12.61 8.10
C THR A 76 1.06 12.81 7.01
N ASP A 77 1.46 13.21 5.80
CA ASP A 77 0.56 13.43 4.66
C ASP A 77 -0.16 12.15 4.22
N ILE A 78 0.55 11.01 4.20
CA ILE A 78 -0.03 9.71 3.84
C ILE A 78 -1.12 9.34 4.84
N TYR A 79 -0.85 9.43 6.15
CA TYR A 79 -1.85 9.11 7.16
C TYR A 79 -3.04 10.08 7.13
N ALA A 80 -2.81 11.35 6.89
CA ALA A 80 -3.88 12.35 6.77
C ALA A 80 -4.78 12.11 5.56
N SER A 81 -4.19 11.69 4.42
CA SER A 81 -4.93 11.52 3.17
C SER A 81 -5.55 10.14 2.99
N GLN A 82 -4.93 9.09 3.56
CA GLN A 82 -5.34 7.70 3.32
C GLN A 82 -6.09 7.07 4.50
N THR A 83 -6.19 7.75 5.63
CA THR A 83 -6.91 7.23 6.80
C THR A 83 -7.92 8.24 7.33
N ARG A 84 -8.85 7.77 8.16
CA ARG A 84 -9.80 8.62 8.88
C ARG A 84 -9.30 9.02 10.27
N LEU A 85 -8.02 8.75 10.57
CA LEU A 85 -7.44 9.03 11.87
C LEU A 85 -7.12 10.52 12.01
N LYS A 86 -7.50 11.08 13.15
CA LYS A 86 -7.11 12.44 13.52
C LYS A 86 -5.71 12.40 14.11
N GLN A 87 -4.78 13.16 13.53
CA GLN A 87 -3.43 13.27 14.08
C GLN A 87 -3.41 14.12 15.35
N VAL A 88 -2.72 13.60 16.36
CA VAL A 88 -2.52 14.26 17.65
C VAL A 88 -1.05 14.28 18.04
N LYS A 89 -0.65 15.28 18.82
CA LYS A 89 0.76 15.40 19.26
C LYS A 89 1.11 14.42 20.39
N ARG A 90 0.15 14.05 21.20
CA ARG A 90 0.32 13.13 22.37
C ARG A 90 -0.97 12.39 22.67
N GLY A 91 -0.83 11.17 23.19
CA GLY A 91 -1.99 10.40 23.67
C GLY A 91 -2.88 9.87 22.57
N GLY A 92 -2.30 9.53 21.39
CA GLY A 92 -3.04 8.88 20.32
C GLY A 92 -3.51 7.49 20.69
N ASP A 93 -4.64 7.05 20.14
CA ASP A 93 -5.08 5.65 20.25
C ASP A 93 -4.07 4.71 19.57
N LEU A 94 -3.49 5.18 18.46
CA LEU A 94 -2.36 4.55 17.79
C LEU A 94 -1.12 5.41 17.96
N ILE A 95 0.01 4.77 18.16
CA ILE A 95 1.33 5.40 18.20
C ILE A 95 2.19 4.75 17.13
N LEU A 96 2.76 5.57 16.26
CA LEU A 96 3.70 5.16 15.23
C LEU A 96 5.00 5.92 15.43
N GLU A 97 6.06 5.22 15.76
CA GLU A 97 7.40 5.78 15.95
C GLU A 97 8.46 4.84 15.39
N GLY A 98 9.70 5.28 15.30
CA GLY A 98 10.75 4.41 14.80
C GLY A 98 12.04 5.15 14.54
N GLU A 99 12.91 4.54 13.74
CA GLU A 99 14.24 5.03 13.42
C GLU A 99 14.59 4.75 11.97
N ILE A 100 15.27 5.67 11.29
CA ILE A 100 15.88 5.43 9.97
C ILE A 100 17.24 4.77 10.22
N VAL A 101 17.31 3.44 10.04
CA VAL A 101 18.48 2.63 10.40
C VAL A 101 19.42 2.35 9.23
N GLY A 102 18.97 2.57 7.99
CA GLY A 102 19.78 2.39 6.80
C GLY A 102 19.46 3.43 5.75
N PHE A 103 20.49 3.96 5.12
CA PHE A 103 20.40 4.78 3.94
C PHE A 103 21.67 4.56 3.12
N ASP A 104 21.51 3.81 2.04
CA ASP A 104 22.61 3.38 1.18
C ASP A 104 22.39 3.89 -0.24
N GLN A 105 23.47 4.25 -0.88
CA GLN A 105 23.51 4.68 -2.26
C GLN A 105 24.30 3.66 -3.08
N PHE A 106 23.67 3.16 -4.14
CA PHE A 106 24.28 2.20 -5.05
C PHE A 106 24.34 2.78 -6.47
N ASN A 107 25.45 2.61 -7.14
CA ASN A 107 25.57 2.93 -8.55
C ASN A 107 25.01 1.76 -9.37
N LYS A 108 24.00 2.02 -10.17
CA LYS A 108 23.35 1.04 -11.03
C LYS A 108 23.76 1.26 -12.49
N GLY A 109 24.71 0.45 -12.93
CA GLY A 109 25.22 0.49 -14.30
C GLY A 109 26.39 1.45 -14.50
N ILE A 110 27.32 1.02 -15.32
CA ILE A 110 28.44 1.80 -15.80
C ILE A 110 28.19 2.04 -17.30
N SER A 111 28.22 3.29 -17.76
CA SER A 111 28.15 3.59 -19.18
C SER A 111 29.46 3.17 -19.88
N ASN A 112 29.42 3.03 -21.20
CA ASN A 112 30.63 2.77 -22.00
C ASN A 112 31.73 3.84 -21.81
N SER A 113 31.37 5.00 -21.25
CA SER A 113 32.30 6.09 -20.90
C SER A 113 32.85 5.98 -19.46
N GLY A 114 32.53 4.93 -18.72
CA GLY A 114 33.02 4.70 -17.34
C GLY A 114 32.29 5.45 -16.25
N TYR A 115 31.26 6.21 -16.57
CA TYR A 115 30.46 6.94 -15.58
C TYR A 115 29.18 6.18 -15.20
N SER A 116 28.79 6.25 -13.93
CA SER A 116 27.53 5.69 -13.46
C SER A 116 26.35 6.51 -14.00
N ASN A 117 25.45 5.86 -14.75
CA ASN A 117 24.28 6.52 -15.34
C ASN A 117 23.08 6.58 -14.39
N GLN A 118 23.06 5.76 -13.36
CA GLN A 118 21.94 5.66 -12.44
C GLN A 118 22.41 5.44 -11.02
N VAL A 119 21.80 6.17 -10.11
CA VAL A 119 21.98 6.01 -8.66
C VAL A 119 20.71 5.43 -8.07
N GLN A 120 20.82 4.34 -7.35
CA GLN A 120 19.73 3.75 -6.59
C GLN A 120 19.92 4.07 -5.12
N LEU A 121 18.89 4.61 -4.50
CA LEU A 121 18.85 4.84 -3.05
C LEU A 121 18.09 3.71 -2.39
N LYS A 122 18.62 3.17 -1.29
CA LYS A 122 17.97 2.17 -0.46
C LYS A 122 17.81 2.75 0.95
N MET A 123 16.58 2.80 1.43
CA MET A 123 16.28 3.25 2.77
C MET A 123 15.67 2.11 3.59
N THR A 124 16.14 1.96 4.83
CA THR A 124 15.61 1.01 5.80
C THR A 124 15.14 1.75 7.04
N VAL A 125 13.89 1.53 7.42
CA VAL A 125 13.26 2.14 8.59
C VAL A 125 12.82 1.04 9.54
N ASN A 126 13.21 1.12 10.80
CA ASN A 126 12.65 0.30 11.87
C ASN A 126 11.42 1.03 12.41
N VAL A 127 10.26 0.40 12.34
CA VAL A 127 8.97 0.98 12.73
C VAL A 127 8.45 0.24 13.95
N ARG A 128 8.06 0.97 14.97
CA ARG A 128 7.33 0.47 16.13
C ARG A 128 5.90 1.04 16.10
N TYR A 129 4.95 0.15 16.05
CA TYR A 129 3.53 0.47 16.10
C TYR A 129 2.92 -0.03 17.39
N THR A 130 2.19 0.83 18.08
CA THR A 130 1.49 0.50 19.32
C THR A 130 0.02 0.88 19.19
N ASN A 131 -0.86 -0.06 19.48
CA ASN A 131 -2.30 0.17 19.56
C ASN A 131 -2.74 0.18 21.02
N ASN A 132 -2.95 1.37 21.59
CA ASN A 132 -3.39 1.55 22.98
C ASN A 132 -4.78 0.98 23.28
N LYS A 133 -5.56 0.58 22.27
CA LYS A 133 -6.87 -0.07 22.42
C LYS A 133 -6.76 -1.59 22.33
N ASN A 134 -5.72 -2.11 21.67
CA ASN A 134 -5.51 -3.56 21.51
C ASN A 134 -4.03 -3.87 21.32
N HIS A 135 -3.31 -4.11 22.39
CA HIS A 135 -1.87 -4.41 22.37
C HIS A 135 -1.51 -5.71 21.62
N ALA A 136 -2.48 -6.57 21.30
CA ALA A 136 -2.24 -7.74 20.47
C ALA A 136 -1.89 -7.38 19.00
N GLU A 137 -2.11 -6.14 18.60
CA GLU A 137 -1.78 -5.61 17.29
C GLU A 137 -0.42 -4.86 17.26
N ASP A 138 0.24 -4.75 18.39
CA ASP A 138 1.54 -4.09 18.49
C ASP A 138 2.58 -4.86 17.68
N PHE A 139 3.44 -4.14 16.97
CA PHE A 139 4.56 -4.75 16.27
C PHE A 139 5.78 -3.83 16.19
N GLU A 140 6.93 -4.44 16.00
CA GLU A 140 8.17 -3.76 15.61
C GLU A 140 8.75 -4.47 14.39
N GLN A 141 8.95 -3.73 13.29
CA GLN A 141 9.39 -4.31 12.03
C GLN A 141 10.24 -3.35 11.22
N LYS A 142 11.21 -3.92 10.49
CA LYS A 142 12.02 -3.19 9.52
C LYS A 142 11.37 -3.22 8.14
N PHE A 143 11.25 -2.06 7.54
CA PHE A 143 10.78 -1.87 6.16
C PHE A 143 11.93 -1.32 5.33
N THR A 144 12.11 -1.87 4.13
CA THR A 144 13.13 -1.43 3.19
C THR A 144 12.50 -1.07 1.87
N ALA A 145 12.89 0.08 1.30
CA ALA A 145 12.49 0.55 -0.02
C ALA A 145 13.73 0.95 -0.83
N THR A 146 13.64 0.80 -2.17
CA THR A 146 14.71 1.17 -3.14
C THR A 146 14.11 1.89 -4.32
#